data_1a587f093c1b7aca079250b3f8666bc9
#
_entry.id   1a587f093c1b7aca079250b3f8666bc9
#
_cell.length_a   1.000
_cell.length_b   1.000
_cell.length_c   1.000
_cell.angle_alpha   90.00
_cell.angle_beta   90.00
_cell.angle_gamma   90.00
#
_symmetry.space_group_name_H-M   'P 1'
#
loop_
_entity.id
_entity.type
_entity.pdbx_description
1 polymer ?
#
loop_
_entity_poly.entity_id
_entity_poly.type
_entity_poly.pdbx_seq_one_letter_code
_entity_poly.pdbx_strand_id
1 'polypeptide(L)'
;MSKPEHIGRKITGSITAEIHGELNEIESPLFAINWFDTRIAIVYHLYNLLAASRVFKIGGKVLFKGKCGQAISGNTDLARHYLLIVNYPSGHRFLELLSDKVFQLMSVLRIAAVKRFSFVLHQRQGEPQLLPDGKSVIDPGDHYAVLQVRLPSQTNQSKAEAASFDFSALQRLAEQHNSQVFFASRVAGQVVLNKDKQNEADAMPFLTDVTVLVKSATAKNVLDCFASDQVENLLPAGAEYFAAQVKRTM
;
A
#
# COMPACT_ATOMS: atom_id res chain seq x y z
N MET A 1 7.05 -24.97 17.06
CA MET A 1 6.93 -23.70 16.32
C MET A 1 7.59 -23.90 14.98
N SER A 2 6.81 -24.13 13.91
CA SER A 2 7.30 -24.26 12.56
C SER A 2 7.77 -22.89 12.07
N LYS A 3 9.01 -22.83 11.53
CA LYS A 3 9.50 -21.64 10.83
C LYS A 3 8.55 -21.36 9.65
N PRO A 4 8.21 -20.08 9.35
CA PRO A 4 7.46 -19.76 8.16
C PRO A 4 8.25 -20.28 6.96
N GLU A 5 7.62 -21.10 6.12
CA GLU A 5 8.23 -21.56 4.88
C GLU A 5 8.48 -20.36 3.98
N HIS A 6 9.76 -20.10 3.69
CA HIS A 6 10.15 -19.12 2.69
C HIS A 6 9.81 -19.69 1.30
N ILE A 7 8.74 -19.24 0.70
CA ILE A 7 8.46 -19.54 -0.70
C ILE A 7 9.27 -18.55 -1.54
N GLY A 8 10.58 -18.84 -1.70
CA GLY A 8 11.42 -18.17 -2.67
C GLY A 8 11.14 -18.71 -4.07
N ARG A 9 10.56 -17.93 -4.97
CA ARG A 9 10.44 -18.28 -6.38
C ARG A 9 11.34 -17.35 -7.20
N LYS A 10 12.27 -17.96 -7.95
CA LYS A 10 13.07 -17.26 -8.95
C LYS A 10 12.15 -16.91 -10.13
N ILE A 11 11.78 -15.65 -10.24
CA ILE A 11 10.90 -15.13 -11.29
C ILE A 11 11.78 -14.50 -12.36
N THR A 12 12.06 -15.26 -13.44
CA THR A 12 12.92 -14.90 -14.59
C THR A 12 14.27 -14.27 -14.23
N GLY A 13 15.33 -15.02 -14.42
CA GLY A 13 16.77 -14.67 -14.55
C GLY A 13 17.38 -13.54 -13.70
N SER A 14 16.65 -12.55 -13.30
CA SER A 14 17.14 -11.37 -12.59
C SER A 14 16.19 -10.81 -11.50
N ILE A 15 14.97 -11.34 -11.36
CA ILE A 15 14.00 -10.88 -10.36
C ILE A 15 13.77 -12.01 -9.37
N THR A 16 14.21 -11.83 -8.14
CA THR A 16 13.85 -12.71 -7.02
C THR A 16 12.75 -12.02 -6.23
N ALA A 17 11.61 -12.69 -6.07
CA ALA A 17 10.58 -12.27 -5.13
C ALA A 17 10.62 -13.22 -3.94
N GLU A 18 10.83 -12.70 -2.75
CA GLU A 18 10.59 -13.42 -1.51
C GLU A 18 9.16 -13.11 -1.07
N ILE A 19 8.35 -14.15 -0.93
CA ILE A 19 6.98 -14.03 -0.45
C ILE A 19 6.97 -14.47 1.01
N HIS A 20 6.64 -13.55 1.89
CA HIS A 20 6.52 -13.81 3.32
C HIS A 20 5.03 -13.90 3.69
N GLY A 21 4.69 -14.89 4.47
CA GLY A 21 3.32 -15.15 4.93
C GLY A 21 2.59 -16.23 4.13
N GLU A 22 1.44 -16.63 4.64
CA GLU A 22 0.61 -17.72 4.12
C GLU A 22 -0.37 -17.18 3.05
N LEU A 23 0.17 -16.55 1.99
CA LEU A 23 -0.65 -15.90 0.96
C LEU A 23 -1.57 -16.86 0.22
N ASN A 24 -1.18 -18.13 0.06
CA ASN A 24 -2.01 -19.14 -0.61
C ASN A 24 -3.32 -19.43 0.14
N GLU A 25 -3.32 -19.27 1.46
CA GLU A 25 -4.47 -19.58 2.32
C GLU A 25 -5.44 -18.39 2.44
N ILE A 26 -5.04 -17.22 1.89
CA ILE A 26 -5.89 -16.03 1.95
C ILE A 26 -6.91 -16.07 0.81
N GLU A 27 -8.12 -16.49 1.11
CA GLU A 27 -9.25 -16.50 0.17
C GLU A 27 -9.94 -15.14 0.04
N SER A 28 -9.76 -14.27 1.04
CA SER A 28 -10.32 -12.91 1.04
C SER A 28 -9.55 -11.98 0.09
N PRO A 29 -10.18 -10.86 -0.35
CA PRO A 29 -9.51 -9.88 -1.18
C PRO A 29 -8.23 -9.33 -0.55
N LEU A 30 -7.16 -9.27 -1.36
CA LEU A 30 -5.88 -8.65 -1.02
C LEU A 30 -5.70 -7.33 -1.75
N PHE A 31 -5.04 -6.40 -1.09
CA PHE A 31 -4.74 -5.08 -1.63
C PHE A 31 -3.24 -4.89 -1.72
N ALA A 32 -2.72 -4.80 -2.94
CA ALA A 32 -1.32 -4.45 -3.14
C ALA A 32 -1.14 -2.94 -3.03
N ILE A 33 -0.43 -2.52 -1.99
CA ILE A 33 -0.05 -1.13 -1.77
C ILE A 33 1.30 -0.90 -2.44
N ASN A 34 1.30 -0.10 -3.49
CA ASN A 34 2.50 0.31 -4.21
C ASN A 34 2.78 1.78 -3.90
N TRP A 35 3.91 2.04 -3.27
CA TRP A 35 4.36 3.35 -2.84
C TRP A 35 5.74 3.63 -3.44
N PHE A 36 5.88 4.60 -4.35
CA PHE A 36 7.08 4.71 -5.18
C PHE A 36 7.28 6.07 -5.83
N ASP A 37 8.50 6.26 -6.35
CA ASP A 37 8.84 7.34 -7.26
C ASP A 37 8.99 6.83 -8.69
N THR A 38 8.66 7.66 -9.67
CA THR A 38 8.99 7.38 -11.06
C THR A 38 10.38 7.92 -11.41
N ARG A 39 11.15 7.09 -12.12
CA ARG A 39 12.41 7.48 -12.75
C ARG A 39 12.14 7.95 -14.18
N ILE A 40 11.36 7.15 -14.94
CA ILE A 40 11.00 7.42 -16.34
C ILE A 40 9.49 7.25 -16.48
N ALA A 41 8.76 8.38 -16.46
CA ALA A 41 7.30 8.38 -16.42
C ALA A 41 6.67 7.68 -17.63
N ILE A 42 7.22 7.89 -18.84
CA ILE A 42 6.68 7.28 -20.07
C ILE A 42 6.79 5.75 -20.05
N VAL A 43 7.92 5.22 -19.55
CA VAL A 43 8.12 3.76 -19.42
C VAL A 43 7.17 3.20 -18.37
N TYR A 44 6.92 3.94 -17.29
CA TYR A 44 5.95 3.55 -16.27
C TYR A 44 4.51 3.53 -16.82
N HIS A 45 4.12 4.50 -17.66
CA HIS A 45 2.82 4.49 -18.32
C HIS A 45 2.65 3.29 -19.25
N LEU A 46 3.67 2.97 -20.04
CA LEU A 46 3.67 1.78 -20.89
C LEU A 46 3.54 0.49 -20.06
N TYR A 47 4.33 0.37 -19.00
CA TYR A 47 4.21 -0.74 -18.06
C TYR A 47 2.79 -0.88 -17.52
N ASN A 48 2.17 0.21 -17.04
CA ASN A 48 0.82 0.17 -16.49
C ASN A 48 -0.22 -0.32 -17.51
N LEU A 49 -0.14 0.14 -18.76
CA LEU A 49 -1.04 -0.28 -19.81
C LEU A 49 -0.95 -1.79 -20.07
N LEU A 50 0.27 -2.31 -20.16
CA LEU A 50 0.52 -3.72 -20.39
C LEU A 50 0.14 -4.58 -19.18
N ALA A 51 0.55 -4.17 -17.97
CA ALA A 51 0.30 -4.91 -16.74
C ALA A 51 -1.18 -4.95 -16.37
N ALA A 52 -1.94 -3.88 -16.66
CA ALA A 52 -3.37 -3.81 -16.36
C ALA A 52 -4.15 -4.96 -17.01
N SER A 53 -3.83 -5.33 -18.26
CA SER A 53 -4.48 -6.44 -18.95
C SER A 53 -4.32 -7.76 -18.21
N ARG A 54 -3.15 -8.00 -17.60
CA ARG A 54 -2.87 -9.22 -16.82
C ARG A 54 -3.54 -9.21 -15.46
N VAL A 55 -3.54 -8.05 -14.81
CA VAL A 55 -4.26 -7.85 -13.54
C VAL A 55 -5.75 -8.10 -13.73
N PHE A 56 -6.36 -7.52 -14.77
CA PHE A 56 -7.80 -7.71 -15.06
C PHE A 56 -8.14 -9.15 -15.41
N LYS A 57 -7.25 -9.86 -16.12
CA LYS A 57 -7.46 -11.26 -16.48
C LYS A 57 -7.66 -12.17 -15.28
N ILE A 58 -7.00 -11.89 -14.16
CA ILE A 58 -7.14 -12.66 -12.91
C ILE A 58 -8.25 -12.11 -11.99
N GLY A 59 -9.05 -11.15 -12.46
CA GLY A 59 -10.11 -10.48 -11.69
C GLY A 59 -9.61 -9.36 -10.79
N GLY A 60 -8.35 -8.95 -10.91
CA GLY A 60 -7.80 -7.81 -10.19
C GLY A 60 -8.37 -6.48 -10.69
N LYS A 61 -8.40 -5.47 -9.82
CA LYS A 61 -8.91 -4.13 -10.12
C LYS A 61 -8.01 -3.06 -9.50
N VAL A 62 -7.76 -1.97 -10.22
CA VAL A 62 -7.13 -0.80 -9.63
C VAL A 62 -8.19 -0.07 -8.80
N LEU A 63 -7.95 0.02 -7.50
CA LEU A 63 -8.85 0.69 -6.56
C LEU A 63 -8.56 2.19 -6.51
N PHE A 64 -7.28 2.54 -6.41
CA PHE A 64 -6.85 3.92 -6.26
C PHE A 64 -5.49 4.14 -6.93
N LYS A 65 -5.34 5.27 -7.61
CA LYS A 65 -4.06 5.76 -8.10
C LYS A 65 -4.01 7.26 -7.86
N GLY A 66 -2.96 7.72 -7.19
CA GLY A 66 -2.81 9.12 -6.88
C GLY A 66 -1.36 9.57 -6.91
N LYS A 67 -1.18 10.87 -7.16
CA LYS A 67 0.09 11.56 -7.01
C LYS A 67 0.10 12.23 -5.64
N CYS A 68 1.12 11.94 -4.84
CA CYS A 68 1.29 12.56 -3.55
C CYS A 68 1.79 13.99 -3.74
N GLY A 69 1.12 14.88 -3.04
CA GLY A 69 1.40 16.31 -3.02
C GLY A 69 2.16 16.72 -1.78
N GLN A 70 1.62 17.71 -1.09
CA GLN A 70 2.22 18.25 0.13
C GLN A 70 2.22 17.22 1.26
N ALA A 71 3.35 17.08 1.96
CA ALA A 71 3.42 16.38 3.23
C ALA A 71 2.56 17.14 4.26
N ILE A 72 1.81 16.38 5.06
CA ILE A 72 0.96 16.92 6.14
C ILE A 72 1.71 16.79 7.46
N SER A 73 2.19 15.58 7.74
CA SER A 73 2.87 15.27 9.01
C SER A 73 3.77 14.04 8.89
N GLY A 74 4.59 13.78 9.90
CA GLY A 74 5.44 12.62 10.02
C GLY A 74 6.79 12.76 9.30
N ASN A 75 7.48 11.63 9.09
CA ASN A 75 8.82 11.59 8.53
C ASN A 75 8.79 11.78 7.01
N THR A 76 9.26 12.94 6.53
CA THR A 76 9.28 13.30 5.10
C THR A 76 10.24 12.46 4.26
N ASP A 77 11.22 11.77 4.84
CA ASP A 77 12.12 10.85 4.12
C ASP A 77 11.35 9.62 3.58
N LEU A 78 10.21 9.33 4.19
CA LEU A 78 9.29 8.28 3.75
C LEU A 78 8.43 8.71 2.55
N ALA A 79 8.40 9.99 2.20
CA ALA A 79 7.61 10.51 1.10
C ALA A 79 7.96 9.83 -0.23
N ARG A 80 6.93 9.54 -1.03
CA ARG A 80 7.03 9.05 -2.40
C ARG A 80 6.05 9.82 -3.29
N HIS A 81 6.30 9.81 -4.59
CA HIS A 81 5.50 10.58 -5.52
C HIS A 81 4.15 9.95 -5.85
N TYR A 82 4.05 8.62 -5.78
CA TYR A 82 2.84 7.91 -6.22
C TYR A 82 2.41 6.84 -5.24
N LEU A 83 1.09 6.76 -5.07
CA LEU A 83 0.39 5.67 -4.42
C LEU A 83 -0.49 4.96 -5.45
N LEU A 84 -0.36 3.64 -5.54
CA LEU A 84 -1.23 2.79 -6.34
C LEU A 84 -1.73 1.63 -5.47
N ILE A 85 -3.04 1.49 -5.36
CA ILE A 85 -3.70 0.39 -4.65
C ILE A 85 -4.39 -0.50 -5.67
N VAL A 86 -4.02 -1.76 -5.71
CA VAL A 86 -4.61 -2.77 -6.59
C VAL A 86 -5.27 -3.84 -5.74
N ASN A 87 -6.54 -4.10 -6.01
CA ASN A 87 -7.29 -5.18 -5.38
C ASN A 87 -7.09 -6.47 -6.17
N TYR A 88 -6.78 -7.56 -5.50
CA TYR A 88 -6.77 -8.92 -6.02
C TYR A 88 -7.85 -9.75 -5.31
N PRO A 89 -8.57 -10.65 -6.01
CA PRO A 89 -9.64 -11.44 -5.42
C PRO A 89 -9.19 -12.34 -4.26
N SER A 90 -7.97 -12.86 -4.32
CA SER A 90 -7.36 -13.72 -3.29
C SER A 90 -5.85 -13.76 -3.42
N GLY A 91 -5.18 -14.32 -2.41
CA GLY A 91 -3.74 -14.57 -2.44
C GLY A 91 -3.33 -15.53 -3.55
N HIS A 92 -4.12 -16.58 -3.78
CA HIS A 92 -3.89 -17.54 -4.87
C HIS A 92 -3.88 -16.83 -6.24
N ARG A 93 -4.85 -15.97 -6.54
CA ARG A 93 -4.92 -15.21 -7.79
C ARG A 93 -3.73 -14.26 -7.96
N PHE A 94 -3.27 -13.65 -6.88
CA PHE A 94 -2.06 -12.85 -6.91
C PHE A 94 -0.82 -13.69 -7.24
N LEU A 95 -0.68 -14.88 -6.67
CA LEU A 95 0.44 -15.81 -6.97
C LEU A 95 0.38 -16.32 -8.40
N GLU A 96 -0.81 -16.57 -8.96
CA GLU A 96 -1.01 -16.89 -10.37
C GLU A 96 -0.45 -15.76 -11.27
N LEU A 97 -0.75 -14.50 -10.96
CA LEU A 97 -0.20 -13.34 -11.67
C LEU A 97 1.33 -13.30 -11.62
N LEU A 98 1.92 -13.53 -10.44
CA LEU A 98 3.38 -13.57 -10.30
C LEU A 98 4.03 -14.70 -11.11
N SER A 99 3.28 -15.77 -11.39
CA SER A 99 3.73 -16.90 -12.19
C SER A 99 3.54 -16.70 -13.71
N ASP A 100 2.78 -15.68 -14.12
CA ASP A 100 2.56 -15.36 -15.54
C ASP A 100 3.85 -14.81 -16.17
N LYS A 101 4.40 -15.55 -17.16
CA LYS A 101 5.68 -15.21 -17.82
C LYS A 101 5.63 -13.84 -18.50
N VAL A 102 4.49 -13.46 -19.04
CA VAL A 102 4.32 -12.15 -19.70
C VAL A 102 4.34 -11.03 -18.65
N PHE A 103 3.66 -11.21 -17.52
CA PHE A 103 3.72 -10.27 -16.41
C PHE A 103 5.13 -10.13 -15.85
N GLN A 104 5.87 -11.24 -15.74
CA GLN A 104 7.28 -11.23 -15.33
C GLN A 104 8.15 -10.41 -16.28
N LEU A 105 7.99 -10.61 -17.60
CA LEU A 105 8.73 -9.84 -18.60
C LEU A 105 8.41 -8.34 -18.51
N MET A 106 7.13 -8.00 -18.37
CA MET A 106 6.73 -6.60 -18.20
C MET A 106 7.24 -5.97 -16.89
N SER A 107 7.46 -6.77 -15.85
CA SER A 107 8.02 -6.29 -14.59
C SER A 107 9.44 -5.72 -14.74
N VAL A 108 10.17 -6.09 -15.78
CA VAL A 108 11.47 -5.48 -16.13
C VAL A 108 11.30 -3.99 -16.47
N LEU A 109 10.23 -3.64 -17.20
CA LEU A 109 9.91 -2.22 -17.50
C LEU A 109 9.62 -1.44 -16.21
N ARG A 110 8.95 -2.06 -15.25
CA ARG A 110 8.70 -1.43 -13.94
C ARG A 110 10.01 -1.11 -13.23
N ILE A 111 10.95 -2.06 -13.18
CA ILE A 111 12.24 -1.88 -12.51
C ILE A 111 13.02 -0.72 -13.15
N ALA A 112 12.99 -0.60 -14.47
CA ALA A 112 13.61 0.53 -15.16
C ALA A 112 12.90 1.87 -14.90
N ALA A 113 11.58 1.83 -14.71
CA ALA A 113 10.73 3.02 -14.64
C ALA A 113 10.56 3.61 -13.24
N VAL A 114 10.74 2.80 -12.19
CA VAL A 114 10.51 3.23 -10.80
C VAL A 114 11.78 3.19 -9.96
N LYS A 115 11.79 3.98 -8.89
CA LYS A 115 12.81 3.98 -7.85
C LYS A 115 12.13 4.09 -6.49
N ARG A 116 12.86 3.80 -5.40
CA ARG A 116 12.36 3.80 -4.02
C ARG A 116 11.00 3.09 -3.92
N PHE A 117 10.91 1.90 -4.50
CA PHE A 117 9.69 1.13 -4.63
C PHE A 117 9.41 0.31 -3.37
N SER A 118 8.26 0.52 -2.76
CA SER A 118 7.71 -0.29 -1.68
C SER A 118 6.47 -1.02 -2.17
N PHE A 119 6.39 -2.31 -1.90
CA PHE A 119 5.27 -3.17 -2.28
C PHE A 119 4.89 -4.05 -1.10
N VAL A 120 3.68 -3.90 -0.61
CA VAL A 120 3.15 -4.67 0.52
C VAL A 120 1.75 -5.14 0.18
N LEU A 121 1.43 -6.37 0.60
CA LEU A 121 0.09 -6.92 0.49
C LEU A 121 -0.65 -6.71 1.80
N HIS A 122 -1.80 -6.10 1.71
CA HIS A 122 -2.67 -5.76 2.83
C HIS A 122 -4.00 -6.48 2.75
N GLN A 123 -4.58 -6.75 3.91
CA GLN A 123 -5.99 -7.04 4.07
C GLN A 123 -6.72 -5.81 4.58
N ARG A 124 -7.92 -5.61 4.09
CA ARG A 124 -8.77 -4.51 4.49
C ARG A 124 -9.22 -4.68 5.95
N GLN A 125 -9.34 -3.56 6.65
CA GLN A 125 -9.93 -3.45 7.97
C GLN A 125 -11.26 -2.69 7.88
N GLY A 126 -12.27 -3.14 8.65
CA GLY A 126 -13.60 -2.52 8.71
C GLY A 126 -14.62 -3.13 7.76
N GLU A 127 -15.87 -2.68 7.90
CA GLU A 127 -17.03 -3.18 7.17
C GLU A 127 -16.93 -2.96 5.65
N PRO A 128 -17.53 -3.86 4.84
CA PRO A 128 -17.52 -3.76 3.37
C PRO A 128 -18.15 -2.50 2.79
N GLN A 129 -18.92 -1.75 3.59
CA GLN A 129 -19.61 -0.53 3.17
C GLN A 129 -18.70 0.57 2.63
N LEU A 130 -17.40 0.51 2.90
CA LEU A 130 -16.44 1.51 2.40
C LEU A 130 -15.98 1.27 0.97
N LEU A 131 -16.30 0.14 0.36
CA LEU A 131 -16.17 -0.07 -1.08
C LEU A 131 -17.56 -0.32 -1.65
N PRO A 132 -18.19 0.67 -2.26
CA PRO A 132 -19.35 0.41 -3.07
C PRO A 132 -18.98 -0.64 -4.13
N ASP A 133 -19.83 -1.62 -4.35
CA ASP A 133 -19.67 -2.69 -5.32
C ASP A 133 -19.18 -2.16 -6.68
N GLY A 134 -17.88 -2.14 -6.92
CA GLY A 134 -17.24 -1.84 -8.20
C GLY A 134 -17.52 -0.46 -8.79
N LYS A 135 -18.40 0.33 -8.20
CA LYS A 135 -18.70 1.71 -8.54
C LYS A 135 -18.54 2.56 -7.28
N SER A 136 -17.29 2.81 -6.87
CA SER A 136 -17.11 3.92 -5.94
C SER A 136 -17.68 5.15 -6.63
N VAL A 137 -18.69 5.75 -6.04
CA VAL A 137 -19.08 7.12 -6.40
C VAL A 137 -17.90 7.98 -5.97
N ILE A 138 -16.99 8.14 -6.89
CA ILE A 138 -15.85 9.00 -6.73
C ILE A 138 -16.34 10.32 -7.25
N ASP A 139 -16.62 11.19 -6.30
CA ASP A 139 -16.93 12.55 -6.64
C ASP A 139 -15.64 13.20 -7.19
N PRO A 140 -15.67 13.79 -8.40
CA PRO A 140 -14.52 14.50 -8.95
C PRO A 140 -14.01 15.63 -8.06
N GLY A 141 -14.84 16.12 -7.13
CA GLY A 141 -14.49 17.17 -6.15
C GLY A 141 -13.82 16.66 -4.88
N ASP A 142 -13.74 15.34 -4.65
CA ASP A 142 -13.15 14.80 -3.42
C ASP A 142 -11.65 15.07 -3.31
N HIS A 143 -11.24 15.49 -2.14
CA HIS A 143 -9.85 15.60 -1.70
C HIS A 143 -9.47 14.36 -0.90
N TYR A 144 -8.23 13.90 -1.10
CA TYR A 144 -7.72 12.70 -0.44
C TYR A 144 -6.46 13.00 0.36
N ALA A 145 -6.29 12.30 1.48
CA ALA A 145 -5.02 12.21 2.17
C ALA A 145 -4.72 10.74 2.51
N VAL A 146 -3.44 10.39 2.49
CA VAL A 146 -2.94 9.07 2.88
C VAL A 146 -2.16 9.16 4.17
N LEU A 147 -2.34 8.18 5.03
CA LEU A 147 -1.49 7.88 6.18
C LEU A 147 -0.86 6.51 5.98
N GLN A 148 0.47 6.46 6.04
CA GLN A 148 1.29 5.25 5.99
C GLN A 148 1.96 5.08 7.34
N VAL A 149 1.80 3.93 7.99
CA VAL A 149 2.34 3.66 9.31
C VAL A 149 3.18 2.39 9.30
N ARG A 150 4.33 2.45 9.93
CA ARG A 150 5.16 1.32 10.32
C ARG A 150 5.12 1.19 11.83
N LEU A 151 4.65 0.05 12.31
CA LEU A 151 4.59 -0.26 13.72
C LEU A 151 5.96 -0.67 14.26
N PRO A 152 6.27 -0.44 15.53
CA PRO A 152 7.54 -0.86 16.12
C PRO A 152 7.69 -2.38 16.04
N SER A 153 8.88 -2.85 15.64
CA SER A 153 9.19 -4.27 15.56
C SER A 153 9.12 -4.90 16.95
N GLN A 154 8.32 -5.94 17.10
CA GLN A 154 8.18 -6.68 18.36
C GLN A 154 9.37 -7.62 18.54
N THR A 155 10.48 -7.14 19.04
CA THR A 155 11.64 -7.99 19.27
C THR A 155 11.59 -8.78 20.56
N ASN A 156 10.77 -8.42 21.55
CA ASN A 156 10.76 -9.10 22.88
C ASN A 156 9.46 -8.98 23.70
N GLN A 157 8.31 -8.61 23.12
CA GLN A 157 7.06 -8.56 23.88
C GLN A 157 6.19 -9.79 23.61
N SER A 158 5.55 -10.29 24.65
CA SER A 158 4.58 -11.40 24.54
C SER A 158 3.50 -11.04 23.52
N LYS A 159 3.08 -12.01 22.70
CA LYS A 159 2.06 -11.86 21.63
C LYS A 159 0.75 -11.17 22.04
N ALA A 160 0.52 -10.97 23.34
CA ALA A 160 -0.71 -10.42 23.90
C ALA A 160 -0.76 -8.88 23.90
N GLU A 161 0.38 -8.19 23.82
CA GLU A 161 0.46 -6.71 23.84
C GLU A 161 0.98 -6.10 22.53
N ALA A 162 0.72 -6.79 21.42
CA ALA A 162 1.08 -6.27 20.13
C ALA A 162 0.51 -4.87 19.95
N ALA A 163 1.38 -3.87 19.84
CA ALA A 163 1.00 -2.49 19.54
C ALA A 163 0.04 -2.48 18.36
N SER A 164 -1.24 -2.24 18.60
CA SER A 164 -2.29 -2.32 17.59
C SER A 164 -2.72 -0.90 17.20
N PHE A 165 -2.82 -0.66 15.91
CA PHE A 165 -3.42 0.57 15.40
C PHE A 165 -4.94 0.55 15.64
N ASP A 166 -5.49 1.59 16.27
CA ASP A 166 -6.93 1.71 16.57
C ASP A 166 -7.68 2.33 15.39
N PHE A 167 -8.26 1.47 14.56
CA PHE A 167 -9.09 1.90 13.41
C PHE A 167 -10.40 2.57 13.84
N SER A 168 -10.92 2.27 15.04
CA SER A 168 -12.14 2.91 15.53
C SER A 168 -11.86 4.34 15.97
N ALA A 169 -10.70 4.59 16.59
CA ALA A 169 -10.27 5.95 16.92
C ALA A 169 -10.02 6.76 15.64
N LEU A 170 -9.41 6.17 14.62
CA LEU A 170 -9.24 6.79 13.32
C LEU A 170 -10.57 7.19 12.68
N GLN A 171 -11.58 6.32 12.73
CA GLN A 171 -12.89 6.62 12.16
C GLN A 171 -13.54 7.81 12.87
N ARG A 172 -13.49 7.83 14.21
CA ARG A 172 -13.99 8.98 14.99
C ARG A 172 -13.25 10.27 14.63
N LEU A 173 -11.93 10.19 14.48
CA LEU A 173 -11.12 11.35 14.07
C LEU A 173 -11.53 11.87 12.68
N ALA A 174 -11.73 10.99 11.72
CA ALA A 174 -12.17 11.37 10.39
C ALA A 174 -13.54 12.07 10.44
N GLU A 175 -14.50 11.53 11.19
CA GLU A 175 -15.82 12.11 11.38
C GLU A 175 -15.76 13.49 12.03
N GLN A 176 -14.92 13.70 13.06
CA GLN A 176 -14.70 14.99 13.71
C GLN A 176 -14.22 16.08 12.73
N HIS A 177 -13.47 15.69 11.71
CA HIS A 177 -12.98 16.59 10.67
C HIS A 177 -13.82 16.56 9.38
N ASN A 178 -15.09 16.11 9.45
CA ASN A 178 -15.97 15.99 8.29
C ASN A 178 -15.30 15.25 7.11
N SER A 179 -14.51 14.25 7.44
CA SER A 179 -13.83 13.35 6.51
C SER A 179 -14.38 11.94 6.63
N GLN A 180 -14.18 11.14 5.60
CA GLN A 180 -14.59 9.74 5.58
C GLN A 180 -13.36 8.85 5.37
N VAL A 181 -13.24 7.76 6.13
CA VAL A 181 -12.26 6.73 5.85
C VAL A 181 -12.67 6.00 4.56
N PHE A 182 -11.96 6.29 3.47
CA PHE A 182 -12.20 5.67 2.16
C PHE A 182 -11.61 4.28 2.08
N PHE A 183 -10.43 4.08 2.67
CA PHE A 183 -9.73 2.80 2.69
C PHE A 183 -8.88 2.70 3.94
N ALA A 184 -8.93 1.56 4.61
CA ALA A 184 -8.06 1.23 5.73
C ALA A 184 -7.64 -0.24 5.63
N SER A 185 -6.36 -0.52 5.86
CA SER A 185 -5.80 -1.87 5.70
C SER A 185 -4.60 -2.12 6.58
N ARG A 186 -4.38 -3.41 6.89
CA ARG A 186 -3.18 -3.93 7.57
C ARG A 186 -2.40 -4.86 6.66
N VAL A 187 -1.11 -4.96 6.93
CA VAL A 187 -0.23 -5.93 6.26
C VAL A 187 -0.74 -7.35 6.45
N ALA A 188 -0.84 -8.07 5.33
CA ALA A 188 -1.15 -9.50 5.28
C ALA A 188 0.08 -10.32 4.86
N GLY A 189 0.95 -9.74 4.05
CA GLY A 189 2.19 -10.35 3.59
C GLY A 189 3.06 -9.35 2.87
N GLN A 190 4.34 -9.67 2.77
CA GLN A 190 5.33 -8.83 2.12
C GLN A 190 5.91 -9.56 0.91
N VAL A 191 6.12 -8.82 -0.17
CA VAL A 191 6.86 -9.29 -1.35
C VAL A 191 8.07 -8.40 -1.51
N VAL A 192 9.25 -8.95 -1.25
CA VAL A 192 10.50 -8.23 -1.46
C VAL A 192 11.01 -8.53 -2.87
N LEU A 193 11.06 -7.51 -3.71
CA LEU A 193 11.52 -7.61 -5.08
C LEU A 193 12.98 -7.15 -5.17
N ASN A 194 13.87 -8.00 -5.68
CA ASN A 194 15.27 -7.67 -5.96
C ASN A 194 16.13 -7.25 -4.76
N LYS A 195 16.27 -8.08 -3.75
CA LYS A 195 17.18 -7.86 -2.62
C LYS A 195 18.64 -7.58 -3.05
N ASP A 196 19.10 -8.20 -4.13
CA ASP A 196 20.52 -8.22 -4.53
C ASP A 196 20.94 -7.04 -5.43
N LYS A 197 20.02 -6.17 -5.84
CA LYS A 197 20.28 -5.08 -6.79
C LYS A 197 19.85 -3.69 -6.33
N GLN A 198 19.29 -3.57 -5.15
CA GLN A 198 19.09 -2.26 -4.55
C GLN A 198 20.45 -1.78 -4.04
N ASN A 199 21.00 -0.75 -4.70
CA ASN A 199 22.12 -0.02 -4.13
C ASN A 199 21.74 0.39 -2.72
N GLU A 200 22.66 0.31 -1.77
CA GLU A 200 22.47 0.69 -0.36
C GLU A 200 21.91 2.11 -0.19
N ALA A 201 22.07 2.98 -1.20
CA ALA A 201 21.48 4.31 -1.26
C ALA A 201 19.95 4.33 -1.55
N ASP A 202 19.40 3.26 -2.12
CA ASP A 202 17.94 3.06 -2.25
C ASP A 202 17.38 2.32 -1.01
N ALA A 203 17.96 2.64 0.15
CA ALA A 203 17.73 2.08 1.47
C ALA A 203 16.33 1.49 1.64
N MET A 204 16.29 0.36 2.32
CA MET A 204 15.14 -0.43 2.76
C MET A 204 13.77 0.11 2.35
N PRO A 205 13.01 -0.62 1.55
CA PRO A 205 11.66 -0.17 1.21
C PRO A 205 10.92 0.10 2.52
N PHE A 206 10.31 1.28 2.64
CA PHE A 206 9.41 1.57 3.76
C PHE A 206 8.22 0.62 3.65
N LEU A 207 8.28 -0.45 4.41
CA LEU A 207 7.23 -1.45 4.47
C LEU A 207 6.19 -0.97 5.46
N THR A 208 5.01 -0.64 4.96
CA THR A 208 3.92 -0.14 5.78
C THR A 208 3.15 -1.30 6.40
N ASP A 209 2.90 -1.22 7.71
CA ASP A 209 2.03 -2.16 8.42
C ASP A 209 0.56 -1.74 8.30
N VAL A 210 0.32 -0.44 8.20
CA VAL A 210 -1.02 0.14 8.05
C VAL A 210 -1.03 1.18 6.95
N THR A 211 -2.05 1.14 6.10
CA THR A 211 -2.33 2.16 5.09
C THR A 211 -3.76 2.63 5.24
N VAL A 212 -3.93 3.95 5.35
CA VAL A 212 -5.24 4.59 5.43
C VAL A 212 -5.36 5.66 4.34
N LEU A 213 -6.51 5.72 3.66
CA LEU A 213 -6.93 6.88 2.88
C LEU A 213 -8.20 7.46 3.51
N VAL A 214 -8.17 8.75 3.70
CA VAL A 214 -9.37 9.54 4.01
C VAL A 214 -9.75 10.40 2.82
N LYS A 215 -11.03 10.73 2.71
CA LYS A 215 -11.55 11.66 1.71
C LYS A 215 -12.48 12.68 2.34
N SER A 216 -12.57 13.85 1.74
CA SER A 216 -13.52 14.90 2.11
C SER A 216 -13.81 15.81 0.91
N ALA A 217 -14.93 16.53 0.96
CA ALA A 217 -15.28 17.56 -0.01
C ALA A 217 -14.33 18.78 0.03
N THR A 218 -13.54 18.96 1.10
CA THR A 218 -12.58 20.07 1.22
C THR A 218 -11.18 19.58 1.54
N ALA A 219 -10.17 20.25 0.94
CA ALA A 219 -8.76 19.97 1.24
C ALA A 219 -8.44 20.20 2.73
N LYS A 220 -9.00 21.25 3.34
CA LYS A 220 -8.76 21.59 4.74
C LYS A 220 -9.08 20.43 5.67
N ASN A 221 -10.22 19.78 5.49
CA ASN A 221 -10.66 18.69 6.36
C ASN A 221 -9.69 17.50 6.35
N VAL A 222 -9.18 17.09 5.16
CA VAL A 222 -8.22 15.99 5.09
C VAL A 222 -6.84 16.38 5.64
N LEU A 223 -6.45 17.65 5.55
CA LEU A 223 -5.22 18.16 6.14
C LEU A 223 -5.31 18.18 7.67
N ASP A 224 -6.40 18.71 8.22
CA ASP A 224 -6.64 18.78 9.66
C ASP A 224 -6.75 17.37 10.28
N CYS A 225 -7.36 16.42 9.58
CA CYS A 225 -7.48 15.03 10.02
C CYS A 225 -6.11 14.37 10.27
N PHE A 226 -5.11 14.71 9.47
CA PHE A 226 -3.77 14.12 9.59
C PHE A 226 -2.70 15.11 10.09
N ALA A 227 -3.11 16.18 10.79
CA ALA A 227 -2.18 17.03 11.52
C ALA A 227 -1.38 16.21 12.57
N SER A 228 -0.14 16.63 12.86
CA SER A 228 0.79 15.85 13.69
C SER A 228 0.22 15.43 15.04
N ASP A 229 -0.40 16.36 15.76
CA ASP A 229 -0.99 16.12 17.08
C ASP A 229 -2.13 15.09 17.03
N GLN A 230 -2.90 15.08 15.95
CA GLN A 230 -4.00 14.14 15.76
C GLN A 230 -3.48 12.73 15.48
N VAL A 231 -2.47 12.60 14.59
CA VAL A 231 -1.91 11.30 14.21
C VAL A 231 -1.11 10.70 15.37
N GLU A 232 -0.29 11.49 16.05
CA GLU A 232 0.54 10.99 17.16
C GLU A 232 -0.30 10.40 18.30
N ASN A 233 -1.51 10.92 18.53
CA ASN A 233 -2.44 10.37 19.50
C ASN A 233 -3.06 9.01 19.07
N LEU A 234 -3.01 8.67 17.78
CA LEU A 234 -3.49 7.38 17.25
C LEU A 234 -2.42 6.29 17.26
N LEU A 235 -1.15 6.69 17.34
CA LEU A 235 -0.03 5.78 17.11
C LEU A 235 0.55 5.24 18.41
N PRO A 236 0.95 3.97 18.44
CA PRO A 236 1.73 3.46 19.55
C PRO A 236 3.13 4.11 19.57
N ALA A 237 3.72 4.21 20.76
CA ALA A 237 5.05 4.76 20.94
C ALA A 237 6.08 4.01 20.04
N GLY A 238 6.93 4.76 19.35
CA GLY A 238 7.95 4.22 18.46
C GLY A 238 7.45 3.85 17.06
N ALA A 239 6.20 4.13 16.72
CA ALA A 239 5.74 4.00 15.35
C ALA A 239 6.35 5.08 14.45
N GLU A 240 6.71 4.71 13.23
CA GLU A 240 7.10 5.64 12.17
C GLU A 240 5.91 5.88 11.26
N TYR A 241 5.69 7.12 10.82
CA TYR A 241 4.60 7.41 9.92
C TYR A 241 4.91 8.54 8.95
N PHE A 242 4.10 8.61 7.90
CA PHE A 242 4.07 9.70 6.95
C PHE A 242 2.65 9.94 6.48
N ALA A 243 2.20 11.19 6.50
CA ALA A 243 0.92 11.59 5.95
C ALA A 243 1.09 12.66 4.86
N ALA A 244 0.32 12.53 3.79
CA ALA A 244 0.36 13.46 2.67
C ALA A 244 -1.01 13.64 2.01
N GLN A 245 -1.23 14.81 1.44
CA GLN A 245 -2.31 15.03 0.51
C GLN A 245 -2.06 14.22 -0.78
N VAL A 246 -3.12 13.63 -1.32
CA VAL A 246 -3.02 12.84 -2.56
C VAL A 246 -4.01 13.36 -3.58
N LYS A 247 -3.50 13.73 -4.75
CA LYS A 247 -4.33 14.07 -5.91
C LYS A 247 -4.57 12.80 -6.73
N ARG A 248 -5.80 12.39 -6.84
CA ARG A 248 -6.19 11.26 -7.67
C ARG A 248 -5.86 11.52 -9.13
N THR A 249 -5.39 10.47 -9.85
CA THR A 249 -4.92 10.55 -11.25
C THR A 249 -5.60 9.54 -12.18
N MET A 250 -6.71 8.92 -11.73
CA MET A 250 -7.58 8.05 -12.55
C MET A 250 -8.93 8.69 -12.69
#